data_4ca364a7c574e11544239de1c17eb697
#
_entry.id   4ca364a7c574e11544239de1c17eb697
#
_cell.length_a   1.000
_cell.length_b   1.000
_cell.length_c   1.000
_cell.angle_alpha   90.00
_cell.angle_beta   90.00
_cell.angle_gamma   90.00
#
_symmetry.space_group_name_H-M   'P 1'
#
loop_
_entity.id
_entity.type
_entity.pdbx_description
1 polymer ?
#
loop_
_entity_poly.entity_id
_entity_poly.type
_entity_poly.pdbx_seq_one_letter_code
_entity_poly.pdbx_strand_id
1 'polypeptide(L)'
;MHGELNKVRCIKNDTHIHYWTNDLNETHKCPDCGSQMRPHICWFGEMPFQMNEIHQKAEQSTLFVSIGTSGEVYPASGFVSMFKEMNKPTVELNLEPSRNQDQFDFAIYKPATVAVEEFRNIIMNNLIK
;
A
#
# COMPACT_ATOMS: atom_id res chain seq x y z
N MET A 1 3.40 1.70 3.10
CA MET A 1 2.68 2.84 3.66
C MET A 1 2.15 2.62 5.08
N HIS A 2 1.98 1.39 5.53
CA HIS A 2 1.40 1.12 6.86
C HIS A 2 2.45 0.78 7.94
N GLY A 3 3.74 0.78 7.60
CA GLY A 3 4.84 0.50 8.52
C GLY A 3 5.28 -0.96 8.55
N GLU A 4 6.01 -1.33 9.60
CA GLU A 4 6.61 -2.66 9.75
C GLU A 4 6.49 -3.14 11.20
N LEU A 5 6.03 -4.38 11.40
CA LEU A 5 5.88 -4.97 12.74
C LEU A 5 7.21 -5.14 13.51
N ASN A 6 8.30 -5.38 12.78
CA ASN A 6 9.63 -5.59 13.37
C ASN A 6 10.38 -4.27 13.62
N LYS A 7 9.66 -3.16 13.69
CA LYS A 7 10.22 -1.85 14.01
C LYS A 7 9.39 -1.13 15.05
N VAL A 8 10.07 -0.33 15.85
CA VAL A 8 9.48 0.65 16.77
C VAL A 8 9.96 2.04 16.43
N ARG A 9 9.18 3.05 16.76
CA ARG A 9 9.56 4.45 16.61
C ARG A 9 9.34 5.25 17.89
N CYS A 10 10.13 6.29 18.06
CA CYS A 10 9.96 7.26 19.12
C CYS A 10 8.69 8.09 18.91
N ILE A 11 7.94 8.38 20.00
CA ILE A 11 6.74 9.23 19.94
C ILE A 11 7.08 10.71 19.78
N LYS A 12 8.30 11.14 20.10
CA LYS A 12 8.76 12.54 20.02
C LYS A 12 9.53 12.86 18.74
N ASN A 13 10.16 11.85 18.12
CA ASN A 13 10.95 12.05 16.92
C ASN A 13 10.77 10.87 15.97
N ASP A 14 10.07 11.07 14.90
CA ASP A 14 9.72 10.03 13.92
C ASP A 14 10.94 9.48 13.15
N THR A 15 12.09 10.15 13.23
CA THR A 15 13.34 9.64 12.63
C THR A 15 14.06 8.61 13.50
N HIS A 16 13.73 8.53 14.79
CA HIS A 16 14.28 7.53 15.70
C HIS A 16 13.52 6.21 15.55
N ILE A 17 13.95 5.37 14.62
CA ILE A 17 13.34 4.09 14.27
C ILE A 17 14.36 2.98 14.58
N HIS A 18 13.92 1.95 15.32
CA HIS A 18 14.78 0.85 15.75
C HIS A 18 14.18 -0.49 15.37
N TYR A 19 15.03 -1.47 15.08
CA TYR A 19 14.59 -2.86 14.91
C TYR A 19 14.16 -3.44 16.25
N TRP A 20 13.03 -4.14 16.28
CA TRP A 20 12.43 -4.64 17.50
C TRP A 20 11.61 -5.91 17.24
N THR A 21 11.91 -6.99 17.95
CA THR A 21 11.22 -8.28 17.78
C THR A 21 10.53 -8.77 19.05
N ASN A 22 10.74 -8.08 20.17
CA ASN A 22 10.12 -8.45 21.45
C ASN A 22 8.83 -7.65 21.68
N ASP A 23 8.08 -8.03 22.71
CA ASP A 23 6.93 -7.23 23.15
C ASP A 23 7.40 -5.85 23.58
N LEU A 24 6.64 -4.84 23.18
CA LEU A 24 6.88 -3.45 23.57
C LEU A 24 5.95 -3.09 24.73
N ASN A 25 6.52 -2.50 25.78
CA ASN A 25 5.77 -2.00 26.93
C ASN A 25 6.26 -0.61 27.37
N GLU A 26 5.63 -0.03 28.38
CA GLU A 26 5.92 1.33 28.84
C GLU A 26 7.32 1.54 29.43
N THR A 27 8.02 0.47 29.81
CA THR A 27 9.40 0.55 30.34
C THR A 27 10.44 0.72 29.26
N HIS A 28 10.11 0.36 28.02
CA HIS A 28 11.01 0.48 26.88
C HIS A 28 11.06 1.94 26.39
N LYS A 29 12.24 2.54 26.52
CA LYS A 29 12.47 3.93 26.14
C LYS A 29 13.33 4.02 24.88
N CYS A 30 13.14 5.10 24.12
CA CYS A 30 13.95 5.41 22.96
C CYS A 30 15.42 5.52 23.35
N PRO A 31 16.34 4.74 22.76
CA PRO A 31 17.76 4.81 23.09
C PRO A 31 18.40 6.16 22.76
N ASP A 32 17.83 6.90 21.80
CA ASP A 32 18.40 8.18 21.37
C ASP A 32 17.99 9.37 22.27
N CYS A 33 16.78 9.33 22.86
CA CYS A 33 16.27 10.49 23.61
C CYS A 33 15.50 10.16 24.89
N GLY A 34 15.39 8.87 25.28
CA GLY A 34 14.71 8.43 26.49
C GLY A 34 13.18 8.55 26.48
N SER A 35 12.57 8.98 25.38
CA SER A 35 11.11 9.11 25.26
C SER A 35 10.43 7.77 25.06
N GLN A 36 9.11 7.72 25.21
CA GLN A 36 8.32 6.52 24.94
C GLN A 36 8.48 6.08 23.48
N MET A 37 8.42 4.77 23.26
CA MET A 37 8.38 4.17 21.92
C MET A 37 7.00 3.58 21.64
N ARG A 38 6.67 3.41 20.38
CA ARG A 38 5.49 2.72 19.87
C ARG A 38 5.86 1.84 18.66
N PRO A 39 5.05 0.85 18.30
CA PRO A 39 5.23 0.12 17.04
C PRO A 39 5.31 1.08 15.85
N HIS A 40 6.20 0.79 14.90
CA HIS A 40 6.33 1.57 13.67
C HIS A 40 5.22 1.20 12.66
N ILE A 41 3.99 1.44 13.07
CA ILE A 41 2.77 1.13 12.33
C ILE A 41 1.94 2.41 12.19
N CYS A 42 1.30 2.61 11.03
CA CYS A 42 0.28 3.61 10.83
C CYS A 42 -1.05 3.06 11.35
N TRP A 43 -1.66 3.72 12.35
CA TRP A 43 -2.98 3.38 12.86
C TRP A 43 -4.08 4.14 12.11
N PHE A 44 -5.32 3.70 12.29
CA PHE A 44 -6.47 4.41 11.76
C PHE A 44 -6.51 5.86 12.29
N GLY A 45 -6.75 6.82 11.39
CA GLY A 45 -6.73 8.24 11.70
C GLY A 45 -5.35 8.91 11.61
N GLU A 46 -4.28 8.14 11.42
CA GLU A 46 -2.94 8.67 11.18
C GLU A 46 -2.65 8.79 9.68
N MET A 47 -1.75 9.70 9.32
CA MET A 47 -1.26 9.82 7.94
C MET A 47 -0.33 8.63 7.62
N PRO A 48 -0.60 7.86 6.57
CA PRO A 48 0.29 6.79 6.13
C PRO A 48 1.68 7.28 5.77
N PHE A 49 2.67 6.41 5.97
CA PHE A 49 4.06 6.72 5.65
C PHE A 49 4.30 6.86 4.15
N GLN A 50 5.29 7.68 3.80
CA GLN A 50 5.84 7.79 2.44
C GLN A 50 4.81 8.23 1.37
N MET A 51 3.76 8.96 1.74
CA MET A 51 2.74 9.39 0.79
C MET A 51 3.30 10.21 -0.37
N ASN A 52 4.26 11.11 -0.11
CA ASN A 52 4.92 11.90 -1.16
C ASN A 52 5.69 11.00 -2.15
N GLU A 53 6.40 9.99 -1.65
CA GLU A 53 7.12 9.03 -2.49
C GLU A 53 6.14 8.19 -3.32
N ILE A 54 5.02 7.76 -2.72
CA ILE A 54 3.97 7.01 -3.41
C ILE A 54 3.41 7.85 -4.58
N HIS A 55 3.10 9.13 -4.36
CA HIS A 55 2.63 10.03 -5.40
C HIS A 55 3.65 10.19 -6.53
N GLN A 56 4.92 10.43 -6.20
CA GLN A 56 5.99 10.50 -7.21
C GLN A 56 6.13 9.22 -8.03
N LYS A 57 6.03 8.05 -7.38
CA LYS A 57 6.06 6.75 -8.08
C LYS A 57 4.83 6.55 -8.96
N ALA A 58 3.65 6.98 -8.51
CA ALA A 58 2.44 6.94 -9.31
C ALA A 58 2.54 7.81 -10.58
N GLU A 59 3.12 9.01 -10.46
CA GLU A 59 3.38 9.89 -11.61
C GLU A 59 4.32 9.24 -12.65
N GLN A 60 5.32 8.49 -12.19
CA GLN A 60 6.29 7.79 -13.04
C GLN A 60 5.76 6.46 -13.59
N SER A 61 4.71 5.91 -13.02
CA SER A 61 4.13 4.63 -13.40
C SER A 61 3.23 4.77 -14.63
N THR A 62 3.12 3.73 -15.43
CA THR A 62 2.28 3.69 -16.64
C THR A 62 1.01 2.88 -16.47
N LEU A 63 0.87 2.16 -15.35
CA LEU A 63 -0.24 1.27 -15.06
C LEU A 63 -0.44 1.19 -13.54
N PHE A 64 -1.68 1.14 -13.09
CA PHE A 64 -2.05 0.80 -11.72
C PHE A 64 -2.71 -0.58 -11.67
N VAL A 65 -2.22 -1.44 -10.77
CA VAL A 65 -2.82 -2.76 -10.53
C VAL A 65 -3.16 -2.89 -9.06
N SER A 66 -4.42 -3.11 -8.76
CA SER A 66 -4.93 -3.40 -7.41
C SER A 66 -5.15 -4.91 -7.27
N ILE A 67 -4.59 -5.53 -6.22
CA ILE A 67 -4.64 -6.98 -6.03
C ILE A 67 -5.14 -7.30 -4.63
N GLY A 68 -6.27 -8.03 -4.53
CA GLY A 68 -6.77 -8.60 -3.27
C GLY A 68 -7.18 -7.56 -2.22
N THR A 69 -7.75 -6.44 -2.64
CA THR A 69 -8.19 -5.37 -1.72
C THR A 69 -9.68 -5.09 -1.84
N SER A 70 -10.32 -4.70 -0.73
CA SER A 70 -11.74 -4.35 -0.70
C SER A 70 -12.07 -3.01 -1.38
N GLY A 71 -11.06 -2.13 -1.56
CA GLY A 71 -11.28 -0.77 -2.07
C GLY A 71 -11.99 0.18 -1.11
N GLU A 72 -12.04 -0.13 0.20
CA GLU A 72 -12.78 0.65 1.18
C GLU A 72 -11.90 1.62 1.99
N VAL A 73 -10.64 1.27 2.21
CA VAL A 73 -9.77 1.98 3.16
C VAL A 73 -9.01 3.10 2.46
N TYR A 74 -9.34 4.34 2.83
CA TYR A 74 -8.60 5.52 2.37
C TYR A 74 -7.27 5.66 3.14
N PRO A 75 -6.17 6.17 2.51
CA PRO A 75 -6.09 6.72 1.15
C PRO A 75 -5.86 5.69 0.04
N ALA A 76 -5.59 4.42 0.34
CA ALA A 76 -5.27 3.42 -0.68
C ALA A 76 -6.41 3.23 -1.71
N SER A 77 -7.67 3.28 -1.28
CA SER A 77 -8.83 3.21 -2.17
C SER A 77 -8.91 4.36 -3.18
N GLY A 78 -8.28 5.49 -2.89
CA GLY A 78 -8.23 6.65 -3.79
C GLY A 78 -7.16 6.57 -4.88
N PHE A 79 -6.26 5.59 -4.85
CA PHE A 79 -5.19 5.51 -5.85
C PHE A 79 -5.74 5.22 -7.26
N VAL A 80 -6.80 4.45 -7.39
CA VAL A 80 -7.42 4.21 -8.70
C VAL A 80 -7.92 5.52 -9.31
N SER A 81 -8.62 6.37 -8.54
CA SER A 81 -9.07 7.69 -8.99
C SER A 81 -7.90 8.57 -9.44
N MET A 82 -6.82 8.59 -8.67
CA MET A 82 -5.61 9.35 -9.00
C MET A 82 -5.01 8.90 -10.35
N PHE A 83 -4.96 7.61 -10.63
CA PHE A 83 -4.48 7.11 -11.92
C PHE A 83 -5.44 7.44 -13.06
N LYS A 84 -6.75 7.40 -12.83
CA LYS A 84 -7.76 7.82 -13.81
C LYS A 84 -7.63 9.32 -14.16
N GLU A 85 -7.42 10.19 -13.18
CA GLU A 85 -7.18 11.62 -13.41
C GLU A 85 -5.93 11.88 -14.25
N MET A 86 -4.92 11.03 -14.12
CA MET A 86 -3.71 11.07 -14.95
C MET A 86 -3.89 10.38 -16.34
N ASN A 87 -5.09 9.91 -16.68
CA ASN A 87 -5.38 9.13 -17.89
C ASN A 87 -4.50 7.87 -18.04
N LYS A 88 -4.19 7.21 -16.93
CA LYS A 88 -3.41 5.99 -16.91
C LYS A 88 -4.31 4.76 -16.71
N PRO A 89 -4.03 3.63 -17.39
CA PRO A 89 -4.83 2.43 -17.26
C PRO A 89 -4.80 1.86 -15.84
N THR A 90 -5.94 1.28 -15.46
CA THR A 90 -6.17 0.73 -14.12
C THR A 90 -6.73 -0.69 -14.20
N VAL A 91 -6.22 -1.59 -13.38
CA VAL A 91 -6.59 -3.01 -13.37
C VAL A 91 -6.91 -3.47 -11.95
N GLU A 92 -7.98 -4.22 -11.81
CA GLU A 92 -8.34 -4.89 -10.57
C GLU A 92 -8.17 -6.42 -10.72
N LEU A 93 -7.38 -7.02 -9.84
CA LEU A 93 -7.23 -8.47 -9.69
C LEU A 93 -7.75 -8.86 -8.31
N ASN A 94 -8.94 -9.43 -8.24
CA ASN A 94 -9.57 -9.70 -6.96
C ASN A 94 -10.40 -10.99 -7.01
N LEU A 95 -10.77 -11.53 -5.85
CA LEU A 95 -11.66 -12.69 -5.79
C LEU A 95 -13.09 -12.28 -6.18
N GLU A 96 -13.52 -11.12 -5.70
CA GLU A 96 -14.82 -10.51 -5.94
C GLU A 96 -14.64 -9.02 -6.24
N PRO A 97 -15.60 -8.37 -6.91
CA PRO A 97 -15.55 -6.93 -7.16
C PRO A 97 -15.34 -6.12 -5.88
N SER A 98 -14.40 -5.17 -5.89
CA SER A 98 -14.21 -4.23 -4.79
C SER A 98 -15.29 -3.14 -4.76
N ARG A 99 -15.33 -2.34 -3.69
CA ARG A 99 -16.31 -1.24 -3.55
C ARG A 99 -16.17 -0.15 -4.61
N ASN A 100 -14.99 -0.01 -5.18
CA ASN A 100 -14.67 0.98 -6.22
C ASN A 100 -14.39 0.33 -7.59
N GLN A 101 -14.94 -0.84 -7.85
CA GLN A 101 -14.74 -1.63 -9.08
C GLN A 101 -15.05 -0.85 -10.36
N ASP A 102 -16.04 0.04 -10.31
CA ASP A 102 -16.49 0.87 -11.42
C ASP A 102 -15.44 1.88 -11.91
N GLN A 103 -14.39 2.09 -11.13
CA GLN A 103 -13.29 2.99 -11.50
C GLN A 103 -12.16 2.26 -12.27
N PHE A 104 -12.15 0.94 -12.32
CA PHE A 104 -11.13 0.20 -13.04
C PHE A 104 -11.50 0.01 -14.52
N ASP A 105 -10.50 0.09 -15.40
CA ASP A 105 -10.68 -0.12 -16.84
C ASP A 105 -10.77 -1.60 -17.20
N PHE A 106 -10.13 -2.46 -16.41
CA PHE A 106 -10.10 -3.90 -16.60
C PHE A 106 -10.09 -4.64 -15.27
N ALA A 107 -10.74 -5.79 -15.19
CA ALA A 107 -10.76 -6.61 -13.99
C ALA A 107 -10.69 -8.11 -14.28
N ILE A 108 -10.09 -8.87 -13.37
CA ILE A 108 -10.12 -10.35 -13.34
C ILE A 108 -10.56 -10.78 -11.94
N TYR A 109 -11.71 -11.43 -11.85
CA TYR A 109 -12.29 -11.93 -10.59
C TYR A 109 -12.03 -13.43 -10.44
N LYS A 110 -10.90 -13.75 -9.80
CA LYS A 110 -10.41 -15.12 -9.52
C LYS A 110 -9.48 -15.06 -8.30
N PRO A 111 -9.15 -16.23 -7.70
CA PRO A 111 -8.08 -16.28 -6.70
C PRO A 111 -6.81 -15.59 -7.20
N ALA A 112 -6.13 -14.83 -6.35
CA ALA A 112 -5.00 -13.96 -6.74
C ALA A 112 -3.90 -14.72 -7.51
N THR A 113 -3.60 -15.95 -7.13
CA THR A 113 -2.62 -16.81 -7.82
C THR A 113 -2.99 -17.10 -9.28
N VAL A 114 -4.27 -17.19 -9.59
CA VAL A 114 -4.79 -17.42 -10.95
C VAL A 114 -4.89 -16.08 -11.70
N ALA A 115 -5.45 -15.05 -11.06
CA ALA A 115 -5.66 -13.73 -11.68
C ALA A 115 -4.33 -13.08 -12.10
N VAL A 116 -3.30 -13.15 -11.24
CA VAL A 116 -1.97 -12.60 -11.55
C VAL A 116 -1.32 -13.33 -12.73
N GLU A 117 -1.40 -14.65 -12.78
CA GLU A 117 -0.86 -15.45 -13.87
C GLU A 117 -1.55 -15.12 -15.21
N GLU A 118 -2.89 -15.04 -15.20
CA GLU A 118 -3.68 -14.68 -16.38
C GLU A 118 -3.34 -13.28 -16.86
N PHE A 119 -3.27 -12.32 -15.95
CA PHE A 119 -2.91 -10.93 -16.28
C PHE A 119 -1.49 -10.83 -16.85
N ARG A 120 -0.52 -11.56 -16.25
CA ARG A 120 0.84 -11.64 -16.78
C ARG A 120 0.84 -12.12 -18.23
N ASN A 121 0.08 -13.17 -18.54
CA ASN A 121 0.01 -13.73 -19.89
C ASN A 121 -0.61 -12.74 -20.89
N ILE A 122 -1.63 -11.96 -20.47
CA ILE A 122 -2.22 -10.89 -21.30
C ILE A 122 -1.17 -9.83 -21.64
N ILE A 123 -0.39 -9.36 -20.65
CA ILE A 123 0.66 -8.36 -20.86
C ILE A 123 1.73 -8.92 -21.82
N MET A 124 2.25 -10.13 -21.56
CA MET A 124 3.31 -10.71 -22.36
C MET A 124 2.88 -10.92 -23.81
N ASN A 125 1.66 -11.39 -24.06
CA ASN A 125 1.15 -11.61 -25.40
C ASN A 125 0.93 -10.29 -26.20
N ASN A 126 0.74 -9.17 -25.52
CA ASN A 126 0.59 -7.86 -26.15
C ASN A 126 1.91 -7.11 -26.35
N LEU A 127 2.98 -7.48 -25.61
CA LEU A 127 4.31 -6.90 -25.76
C LEU A 127 5.13 -7.57 -26.88
N ILE A 128 4.72 -8.77 -27.35
CA ILE A 128 5.42 -9.55 -28.38
C ILE A 128 4.83 -9.29 -29.80
N LYS A 129 3.82 -8.47 -29.89
CA LYS A 129 3.26 -7.97 -31.16
C LYS A 129 3.81 -6.59 -31.50
#